data_7d3feeb3a09034b372114cbff00d836d
#
_entry.id   7d3feeb3a09034b372114cbff00d836d
#
_cell.length_a   1.000
_cell.length_b   1.000
_cell.length_c   1.000
_cell.angle_alpha   90.00
_cell.angle_beta   90.00
_cell.angle_gamma   90.00
#
_symmetry.space_group_name_H-M   'P 1'
#
loop_
_entity.id
_entity.type
_entity.pdbx_description
1 polymer ?
#
loop_
_entity_poly.entity_id
_entity_poly.type
_entity_poly.pdbx_seq_one_letter_code
_entity_poly.pdbx_strand_id
1 'polypeptide(L)'
;ERDVISFKPGETTVAEILDSQDVTVGENDIVSHGLSELVRDGETIKVSRVTYDTYVANEVIDWEYDYEPTRYLPDGSVKIFESGSDGSKVVEYRRVYVDGELVDEEPISEVVTAEVTNGRAQLGDSDAPIEYLEQPEWLTFDENGLPEQAVDVISGLGTAYTSEVGAYGATGRHLSVGYVAVDPSVIPYGTKLYIKTQDGSWDYGYAIAADTGSAMLSGRILVDQYMNSEDTCMEYGVREVDVYILEDLDAHTEIE
;
A
#
# COMPACT_ATOMS: atom_id res chain seq x y z
N GLU A 1 -0.42 53.27 -29.96
CA GLU A 1 -0.63 54.73 -30.28
C GLU A 1 -1.42 55.30 -29.11
N ARG A 2 -0.97 56.41 -28.52
CA ARG A 2 -1.68 57.05 -27.40
C ARG A 2 -2.53 58.17 -28.01
N ASP A 3 -3.85 57.96 -28.00
CA ASP A 3 -4.77 59.02 -28.39
C ASP A 3 -4.96 60.00 -27.24
N VAL A 4 -4.81 61.28 -27.51
CA VAL A 4 -5.05 62.35 -26.53
C VAL A 4 -6.46 62.86 -26.72
N ILE A 5 -7.29 62.68 -25.70
CA ILE A 5 -8.69 63.04 -25.74
C ILE A 5 -8.93 64.28 -24.87
N SER A 6 -9.76 65.18 -25.31
CA SER A 6 -10.24 66.30 -24.50
C SER A 6 -11.61 65.98 -23.92
N PHE A 7 -11.71 65.94 -22.60
CA PHE A 7 -12.94 65.71 -21.85
C PHE A 7 -13.08 66.70 -20.67
N LYS A 8 -14.23 66.71 -19.98
CA LYS A 8 -14.43 67.51 -18.77
C LYS A 8 -14.01 66.71 -17.53
N PRO A 9 -12.87 67.03 -16.90
CA PRO A 9 -12.41 66.33 -15.72
C PRO A 9 -13.44 66.43 -14.58
N GLY A 10 -13.69 65.27 -13.90
CA GLY A 10 -14.61 65.18 -12.79
C GLY A 10 -16.13 65.18 -13.12
N GLU A 11 -16.46 65.20 -14.43
CA GLU A 11 -17.86 65.09 -14.91
C GLU A 11 -18.05 63.87 -15.86
N THR A 12 -16.96 63.25 -16.33
CA THR A 12 -16.99 62.14 -17.29
C THR A 12 -16.48 60.87 -16.65
N THR A 13 -17.18 59.77 -16.84
CA THR A 13 -16.82 58.45 -16.32
C THR A 13 -15.85 57.73 -17.26
N VAL A 14 -15.13 56.72 -16.74
CA VAL A 14 -14.29 55.82 -17.50
C VAL A 14 -15.08 55.16 -18.64
N ALA A 15 -16.30 54.68 -18.38
CA ALA A 15 -17.16 54.08 -19.39
C ALA A 15 -17.48 55.06 -20.56
N GLU A 16 -17.81 56.33 -20.27
CA GLU A 16 -18.13 57.34 -21.27
C GLU A 16 -16.90 57.69 -22.12
N ILE A 17 -15.72 57.71 -21.55
CA ILE A 17 -14.46 57.91 -22.30
C ILE A 17 -14.20 56.74 -23.22
N LEU A 18 -14.26 55.48 -22.71
CA LEU A 18 -14.02 54.30 -23.53
C LEU A 18 -15.01 54.20 -24.69
N ASP A 19 -16.32 54.50 -24.44
CA ASP A 19 -17.35 54.52 -25.47
C ASP A 19 -17.09 55.63 -26.53
N SER A 20 -16.67 56.84 -26.12
CA SER A 20 -16.29 57.92 -27.01
C SER A 20 -15.11 57.61 -27.94
N GLN A 21 -14.34 56.62 -27.60
CA GLN A 21 -13.16 56.13 -28.36
C GLN A 21 -13.43 54.80 -29.09
N ASP A 22 -14.68 54.37 -29.17
CA ASP A 22 -15.09 53.08 -29.74
C ASP A 22 -14.37 51.90 -29.11
N VAL A 23 -13.96 52.02 -27.80
CA VAL A 23 -13.28 50.96 -27.06
C VAL A 23 -14.33 50.16 -26.31
N THR A 24 -14.69 49.03 -26.88
CA THR A 24 -15.58 48.05 -26.17
C THR A 24 -14.75 47.27 -25.13
N VAL A 25 -15.27 47.18 -23.91
CA VAL A 25 -14.70 46.37 -22.83
C VAL A 25 -15.41 45.03 -22.83
N GLY A 26 -14.68 43.96 -23.04
CA GLY A 26 -15.20 42.59 -22.92
C GLY A 26 -15.42 42.19 -21.46
N GLU A 27 -16.23 41.13 -21.23
CA GLU A 27 -16.60 40.66 -19.91
C GLU A 27 -15.37 40.31 -19.03
N ASN A 28 -14.31 39.82 -19.65
CA ASN A 28 -13.10 39.35 -18.95
C ASN A 28 -11.96 40.38 -19.00
N ASP A 29 -12.14 41.51 -19.72
CA ASP A 29 -11.08 42.52 -19.85
C ASP A 29 -10.82 43.21 -18.50
N ILE A 30 -9.56 43.54 -18.28
CA ILE A 30 -9.13 44.25 -17.07
C ILE A 30 -8.98 45.74 -17.40
N VAL A 31 -9.77 46.56 -16.71
CA VAL A 31 -9.67 48.01 -16.78
C VAL A 31 -9.00 48.55 -15.54
N SER A 32 -8.00 49.41 -15.70
CA SER A 32 -7.22 49.96 -14.58
C SER A 32 -8.03 50.80 -13.58
N HIS A 33 -9.25 51.20 -13.94
CA HIS A 33 -10.16 52.02 -13.16
C HIS A 33 -11.58 51.45 -13.22
N GLY A 34 -12.39 51.72 -12.21
CA GLY A 34 -13.80 51.34 -12.25
C GLY A 34 -14.56 52.08 -13.36
N LEU A 35 -15.39 51.35 -14.12
CA LEU A 35 -16.12 51.92 -15.25
C LEU A 35 -17.01 53.15 -14.87
N SER A 36 -17.52 53.20 -13.65
CA SER A 36 -18.31 54.32 -13.11
C SER A 36 -17.44 55.38 -12.42
N GLU A 37 -16.13 55.23 -12.38
CA GLU A 37 -15.22 56.20 -11.77
C GLU A 37 -15.09 57.45 -12.63
N LEU A 38 -15.08 58.64 -11.99
CA LEU A 38 -14.89 59.90 -12.68
C LEU A 38 -13.41 60.13 -12.96
N VAL A 39 -13.06 60.42 -14.21
CA VAL A 39 -11.70 60.57 -14.68
C VAL A 39 -11.16 61.96 -14.38
N ARG A 40 -9.90 62.06 -13.95
CA ARG A 40 -9.19 63.31 -13.67
C ARG A 40 -8.22 63.61 -14.79
N ASP A 41 -7.87 64.89 -14.87
CA ASP A 41 -6.86 65.32 -15.87
C ASP A 41 -5.50 64.66 -15.64
N GLY A 42 -4.91 64.16 -16.73
CA GLY A 42 -3.61 63.46 -16.68
C GLY A 42 -3.67 61.98 -16.29
N GLU A 43 -4.84 61.40 -15.98
CA GLU A 43 -4.96 59.96 -15.73
C GLU A 43 -4.79 59.13 -17.01
N THR A 44 -4.24 57.93 -16.84
CA THR A 44 -4.12 56.95 -17.93
C THR A 44 -5.03 55.79 -17.66
N ILE A 45 -6.02 55.58 -18.49
CA ILE A 45 -6.89 54.40 -18.44
C ILE A 45 -6.25 53.32 -19.30
N LYS A 46 -5.95 52.18 -18.68
CA LYS A 46 -5.45 50.98 -19.38
C LYS A 46 -6.57 49.95 -19.45
N VAL A 47 -6.83 49.44 -20.66
CA VAL A 47 -7.69 48.27 -20.89
C VAL A 47 -6.76 47.17 -21.36
N SER A 48 -6.65 46.12 -20.54
CA SER A 48 -5.90 44.92 -20.89
C SER A 48 -6.87 43.83 -21.37
N ARG A 49 -6.59 43.33 -22.57
CA ARG A 49 -7.42 42.28 -23.21
C ARG A 49 -7.12 40.92 -22.64
N VAL A 50 -8.15 40.26 -22.10
CA VAL A 50 -8.03 38.90 -21.59
C VAL A 50 -8.64 37.93 -22.60
N THR A 51 -7.82 37.00 -23.07
CA THR A 51 -8.25 35.94 -23.97
C THR A 51 -7.89 34.57 -23.42
N TYR A 52 -8.63 33.57 -23.84
CA TYR A 52 -8.43 32.19 -23.42
C TYR A 52 -8.27 31.29 -24.64
N ASP A 53 -7.46 30.27 -24.50
CA ASP A 53 -7.51 29.10 -25.38
C ASP A 53 -7.43 27.82 -24.55
N THR A 54 -7.74 26.69 -25.16
CA THR A 54 -7.57 25.37 -24.55
C THR A 54 -6.77 24.48 -25.45
N TYR A 55 -6.04 23.56 -24.83
CA TYR A 55 -5.36 22.47 -25.52
C TYR A 55 -5.42 21.19 -24.69
N VAL A 56 -5.17 20.05 -25.34
CA VAL A 56 -5.20 18.74 -24.72
C VAL A 56 -3.78 18.18 -24.70
N ALA A 57 -3.36 17.67 -23.54
CA ALA A 57 -2.10 16.99 -23.34
C ALA A 57 -2.34 15.53 -22.91
N ASN A 58 -1.47 14.63 -23.39
CA ASN A 58 -1.38 13.27 -22.85
C ASN A 58 -0.28 13.26 -21.80
N GLU A 59 -0.60 12.80 -20.62
CA GLU A 59 0.33 12.74 -19.49
C GLU A 59 0.47 11.31 -19.01
N VAL A 60 1.66 10.98 -18.54
CA VAL A 60 1.96 9.71 -17.89
C VAL A 60 1.61 9.81 -16.41
N ILE A 61 1.05 8.73 -15.86
CA ILE A 61 0.92 8.53 -14.42
C ILE A 61 2.00 7.55 -14.04
N ASP A 62 3.06 8.03 -13.43
CA ASP A 62 4.18 7.19 -13.01
C ASP A 62 3.72 6.20 -11.94
N TRP A 63 4.15 4.95 -12.05
CA TRP A 63 3.91 3.95 -11.04
C TRP A 63 4.94 4.03 -9.91
N GLU A 64 4.59 3.55 -8.73
CA GLU A 64 5.44 3.47 -7.56
C GLU A 64 5.44 2.04 -7.00
N TYR A 65 6.36 1.74 -6.07
CA TYR A 65 6.31 0.50 -5.31
C TYR A 65 5.44 0.66 -4.07
N ASP A 66 4.51 -0.26 -3.91
CA ASP A 66 3.83 -0.50 -2.64
C ASP A 66 4.75 -1.37 -1.77
N TYR A 67 5.29 -0.77 -0.71
CA TYR A 67 6.22 -1.44 0.18
C TYR A 67 5.50 -2.07 1.37
N GLU A 68 5.68 -3.39 1.53
CA GLU A 68 5.28 -4.10 2.74
C GLU A 68 6.48 -4.19 3.69
N PRO A 69 6.42 -3.55 4.89
CA PRO A 69 7.52 -3.64 5.84
C PRO A 69 7.63 -5.07 6.38
N THR A 70 8.86 -5.59 6.47
CA THR A 70 9.11 -6.94 6.99
C THR A 70 10.40 -6.99 7.78
N ARG A 71 10.41 -7.67 8.92
CA ARG A 71 11.62 -7.94 9.70
C ARG A 71 12.46 -9.10 9.17
N TYR A 72 11.98 -9.81 8.14
CA TYR A 72 12.69 -10.95 7.54
C TYR A 72 13.73 -10.55 6.48
N LEU A 73 13.93 -9.26 6.29
CA LEU A 73 14.99 -8.69 5.45
C LEU A 73 15.87 -7.76 6.30
N PRO A 74 17.16 -7.61 5.98
CA PRO A 74 18.01 -6.61 6.61
C PRO A 74 17.39 -5.20 6.48
N ASP A 75 17.52 -4.39 7.53
CA ASP A 75 17.00 -3.02 7.56
C ASP A 75 17.38 -2.23 6.30
N GLY A 76 16.36 -1.61 5.70
CA GLY A 76 16.52 -0.79 4.50
C GLY A 76 16.76 -1.58 3.21
N SER A 77 16.86 -2.91 3.26
CA SER A 77 16.96 -3.73 2.04
C SER A 77 15.58 -3.87 1.38
N VAL A 78 15.57 -4.00 0.05
CA VAL A 78 14.34 -4.12 -0.73
C VAL A 78 14.35 -5.42 -1.52
N LYS A 79 13.25 -6.17 -1.44
CA LYS A 79 13.00 -7.34 -2.27
C LYS A 79 11.78 -7.07 -3.15
N ILE A 80 12.02 -6.98 -4.46
CA ILE A 80 10.98 -6.75 -5.47
C ILE A 80 10.34 -8.09 -5.83
N PHE A 81 9.01 -8.14 -5.84
CA PHE A 81 8.21 -9.28 -6.30
C PHE A 81 7.63 -9.03 -7.68
N GLU A 82 7.13 -7.82 -7.90
CA GLU A 82 6.43 -7.45 -9.13
C GLU A 82 6.73 -5.99 -9.46
N SER A 83 7.04 -5.71 -10.73
CA SER A 83 7.21 -4.35 -11.23
C SER A 83 5.85 -3.78 -11.61
N GLY A 84 5.67 -2.48 -11.38
CA GLY A 84 4.48 -1.77 -11.83
C GLY A 84 4.49 -1.45 -13.31
N SER A 85 3.47 -0.78 -13.75
CA SER A 85 3.35 -0.19 -15.09
C SER A 85 2.69 1.17 -15.03
N ASP A 86 3.21 2.10 -15.84
CA ASP A 86 2.67 3.45 -15.93
C ASP A 86 1.23 3.46 -16.43
N GLY A 87 0.44 4.36 -15.86
CA GLY A 87 -0.85 4.75 -16.37
C GLY A 87 -0.74 5.91 -17.35
N SER A 88 -1.85 6.34 -17.89
CA SER A 88 -1.94 7.52 -18.73
C SER A 88 -3.25 8.27 -18.53
N LYS A 89 -3.19 9.58 -18.69
CA LYS A 89 -4.34 10.46 -18.62
C LYS A 89 -4.30 11.50 -19.73
N VAL A 90 -5.46 11.99 -20.08
CA VAL A 90 -5.66 13.14 -20.97
C VAL A 90 -6.11 14.31 -20.11
N VAL A 91 -5.38 15.41 -20.19
CA VAL A 91 -5.67 16.62 -19.43
C VAL A 91 -5.97 17.75 -20.43
N GLU A 92 -7.10 18.43 -20.24
CA GLU A 92 -7.42 19.64 -20.96
C GLU A 92 -7.01 20.83 -20.11
N TYR A 93 -6.17 21.68 -20.68
CA TYR A 93 -5.65 22.90 -20.05
C TYR A 93 -6.32 24.13 -20.63
N ARG A 94 -6.60 25.12 -19.78
CA ARG A 94 -6.97 26.47 -20.17
C ARG A 94 -5.78 27.40 -19.95
N ARG A 95 -5.42 28.14 -21.00
CA ARG A 95 -4.43 29.20 -20.95
C ARG A 95 -5.09 30.56 -20.94
N VAL A 96 -4.59 31.44 -20.09
CA VAL A 96 -5.07 32.82 -19.94
C VAL A 96 -4.01 33.76 -20.46
N TYR A 97 -4.42 34.59 -21.39
CA TYR A 97 -3.53 35.61 -21.96
C TYR A 97 -4.04 37.00 -21.58
N VAL A 98 -3.10 37.89 -21.22
CA VAL A 98 -3.35 39.30 -20.99
C VAL A 98 -2.53 40.10 -21.98
N ASP A 99 -3.18 40.92 -22.81
CA ASP A 99 -2.54 41.69 -23.90
C ASP A 99 -1.70 40.79 -24.84
N GLY A 100 -2.06 39.49 -24.97
CA GLY A 100 -1.38 38.51 -25.80
C GLY A 100 -0.21 37.79 -25.13
N GLU A 101 0.10 38.10 -23.87
CA GLU A 101 1.11 37.40 -23.09
C GLU A 101 0.42 36.32 -22.20
N LEU A 102 0.98 35.11 -22.20
CA LEU A 102 0.51 34.02 -21.33
C LEU A 102 0.81 34.38 -19.87
N VAL A 103 -0.22 34.46 -19.05
CA VAL A 103 -0.11 34.83 -17.63
C VAL A 103 -0.50 33.67 -16.69
N ASP A 104 -1.29 32.72 -17.19
CA ASP A 104 -1.74 31.59 -16.38
C ASP A 104 -2.08 30.38 -17.24
N GLU A 105 -1.89 29.18 -16.66
CA GLU A 105 -2.26 27.92 -17.28
C GLU A 105 -2.77 26.98 -16.18
N GLU A 106 -3.96 26.45 -16.34
CA GLU A 106 -4.58 25.58 -15.36
C GLU A 106 -5.29 24.38 -16.01
N PRO A 107 -5.25 23.19 -15.41
CA PRO A 107 -6.05 22.05 -15.85
C PRO A 107 -7.54 22.32 -15.57
N ILE A 108 -8.38 22.09 -16.57
CA ILE A 108 -9.85 22.26 -16.46
C ILE A 108 -10.62 20.95 -16.52
N SER A 109 -10.03 19.92 -17.10
CA SER A 109 -10.57 18.55 -17.06
C SER A 109 -9.46 17.50 -17.13
N GLU A 110 -9.71 16.34 -16.55
CA GLU A 110 -8.79 15.20 -16.55
C GLU A 110 -9.57 13.91 -16.75
N VAL A 111 -9.06 13.03 -17.61
CA VAL A 111 -9.61 11.70 -17.85
C VAL A 111 -8.49 10.67 -17.87
N VAL A 112 -8.52 9.71 -16.95
CA VAL A 112 -7.61 8.56 -16.97
C VAL A 112 -7.95 7.67 -18.16
N THR A 113 -6.97 7.37 -18.99
CA THR A 113 -7.11 6.54 -20.20
C THR A 113 -6.50 5.15 -20.04
N ALA A 114 -5.54 5.03 -19.13
CA ALA A 114 -5.03 3.74 -18.66
C ALA A 114 -4.70 3.87 -17.17
N GLU A 115 -5.18 2.91 -16.39
CA GLU A 115 -4.89 2.88 -14.95
C GLU A 115 -3.41 2.56 -14.72
N VAL A 116 -2.83 3.21 -13.71
CA VAL A 116 -1.50 2.87 -13.20
C VAL A 116 -1.59 1.57 -12.40
N THR A 117 -0.59 0.72 -12.51
CA THR A 117 -0.45 -0.46 -11.66
C THR A 117 0.83 -0.33 -10.87
N ASN A 118 0.74 -0.22 -9.55
CA ASN A 118 1.90 -0.16 -8.68
C ASN A 118 2.65 -1.50 -8.64
N GLY A 119 3.96 -1.44 -8.47
CA GLY A 119 4.80 -2.60 -8.20
C GLY A 119 4.65 -3.04 -6.73
N ARG A 120 5.02 -4.29 -6.44
CA ARG A 120 5.00 -4.85 -5.08
C ARG A 120 6.41 -5.19 -4.63
N ALA A 121 6.77 -4.71 -3.44
CA ALA A 121 8.09 -4.98 -2.84
C ALA A 121 7.98 -5.11 -1.32
N GLN A 122 8.92 -5.85 -0.73
CA GLN A 122 9.13 -5.84 0.72
C GLN A 122 10.30 -4.92 1.07
N LEU A 123 10.13 -4.17 2.15
CA LEU A 123 11.17 -3.33 2.75
C LEU A 123 11.60 -3.93 4.09
N GLY A 124 12.88 -4.20 4.26
CA GLY A 124 13.45 -4.62 5.53
C GLY A 124 13.26 -3.54 6.60
N ASP A 125 12.58 -3.89 7.68
CA ASP A 125 12.29 -3.04 8.83
C ASP A 125 12.31 -3.91 10.09
N SER A 126 13.34 -3.72 10.92
CA SER A 126 13.48 -4.47 12.18
C SER A 126 12.38 -4.20 13.19
N ASP A 127 11.67 -3.08 13.05
CA ASP A 127 10.54 -2.70 13.90
C ASP A 127 9.19 -3.21 13.37
N ALA A 128 9.17 -3.81 12.16
CA ALA A 128 7.97 -4.42 11.60
C ALA A 128 7.41 -5.49 12.55
N PRO A 129 6.07 -5.65 12.62
CA PRO A 129 5.45 -6.67 13.46
C PRO A 129 5.98 -8.06 13.13
N ILE A 130 6.10 -8.92 14.14
CA ILE A 130 6.32 -10.35 13.91
C ILE A 130 5.00 -10.91 13.40
N GLU A 131 5.03 -11.48 12.20
CA GLU A 131 3.91 -12.24 11.69
C GLU A 131 3.85 -13.56 12.48
N TYR A 132 2.83 -13.70 13.32
CA TYR A 132 2.46 -14.97 13.93
C TYR A 132 1.45 -15.64 13.03
N LEU A 133 1.54 -16.96 12.91
CA LEU A 133 0.46 -17.73 12.31
C LEU A 133 -0.79 -17.60 13.20
N GLU A 134 -1.81 -16.89 12.69
CA GLU A 134 -3.05 -16.71 13.42
C GLU A 134 -3.83 -18.02 13.46
N GLN A 135 -4.41 -18.31 14.63
CA GLN A 135 -5.33 -19.44 14.77
C GLN A 135 -6.60 -19.11 13.96
N PRO A 136 -7.03 -20.01 13.04
CA PRO A 136 -8.21 -19.76 12.25
C PRO A 136 -9.50 -19.81 13.09
N GLU A 137 -10.51 -19.03 12.71
CA GLU A 137 -11.78 -18.94 13.43
C GLU A 137 -12.54 -20.27 13.50
N TRP A 138 -12.32 -21.15 12.51
CA TRP A 138 -12.96 -22.47 12.49
C TRP A 138 -12.38 -23.46 13.49
N LEU A 139 -11.19 -23.20 14.07
CA LEU A 139 -10.57 -24.09 15.07
C LEU A 139 -11.21 -23.87 16.43
N THR A 140 -12.01 -24.83 16.83
CA THR A 140 -12.73 -24.85 18.11
C THR A 140 -12.23 -25.98 19.02
N PHE A 141 -12.52 -25.87 20.32
CA PHE A 141 -11.99 -26.78 21.33
C PHE A 141 -13.14 -27.36 22.17
N ASP A 142 -12.97 -28.63 22.56
CA ASP A 142 -13.85 -29.29 23.48
C ASP A 142 -13.65 -28.79 24.93
N GLU A 143 -14.40 -29.36 25.87
CA GLU A 143 -14.33 -29.04 27.32
C GLU A 143 -12.97 -29.36 27.97
N ASN A 144 -12.14 -30.18 27.33
CA ASN A 144 -10.80 -30.55 27.76
C ASN A 144 -9.70 -29.70 27.08
N GLY A 145 -10.08 -28.76 26.21
CA GLY A 145 -9.17 -27.92 25.43
C GLY A 145 -8.47 -28.69 24.31
N LEU A 146 -9.13 -29.71 23.76
CA LEU A 146 -8.63 -30.45 22.58
C LEU A 146 -9.35 -29.98 21.33
N PRO A 147 -8.65 -29.90 20.17
CA PRO A 147 -9.25 -29.41 18.94
C PRO A 147 -10.34 -30.35 18.41
N GLU A 148 -11.56 -29.82 18.24
CA GLU A 148 -12.70 -30.59 17.72
C GLU A 148 -12.52 -31.03 16.27
N GLN A 149 -11.65 -30.33 15.51
CA GLN A 149 -11.34 -30.65 14.12
C GLN A 149 -10.19 -31.65 13.97
N ALA A 150 -9.71 -32.25 15.02
CA ALA A 150 -8.69 -33.29 14.96
C ALA A 150 -9.22 -34.55 14.26
N VAL A 151 -8.55 -34.95 13.19
CA VAL A 151 -8.85 -36.18 12.44
C VAL A 151 -7.92 -37.33 12.83
N ASP A 152 -6.74 -37.01 13.38
CA ASP A 152 -5.75 -37.97 13.86
C ASP A 152 -4.88 -37.34 14.95
N VAL A 153 -4.19 -38.17 15.75
CA VAL A 153 -3.24 -37.73 16.78
C VAL A 153 -1.99 -38.60 16.71
N ILE A 154 -0.84 -37.95 16.59
CA ILE A 154 0.46 -38.62 16.60
C ILE A 154 1.22 -38.16 17.85
N SER A 155 1.63 -39.11 18.68
CA SER A 155 2.42 -38.84 19.88
C SER A 155 3.90 -39.11 19.64
N GLY A 156 4.75 -38.26 20.21
CA GLY A 156 6.20 -38.41 20.08
C GLY A 156 7.00 -37.35 20.83
N LEU A 157 8.29 -37.24 20.51
CA LEU A 157 9.13 -36.22 21.10
C LEU A 157 9.05 -34.94 20.25
N GLY A 158 8.86 -33.79 20.91
CA GLY A 158 8.97 -32.45 20.36
C GLY A 158 10.19 -31.73 20.87
N THR A 159 10.82 -30.97 20.01
CA THR A 159 11.92 -30.04 20.32
C THR A 159 11.56 -28.63 19.83
N ALA A 160 12.43 -27.69 20.12
CA ALA A 160 12.28 -26.33 19.63
C ALA A 160 13.58 -25.83 18.98
N TYR A 161 13.43 -25.03 17.95
CA TYR A 161 14.55 -24.39 17.25
C TYR A 161 14.25 -22.93 16.93
N THR A 162 15.30 -22.19 16.67
CA THR A 162 15.23 -20.82 16.15
C THR A 162 16.28 -20.63 15.05
N SER A 163 16.20 -19.54 14.34
CA SER A 163 17.13 -19.17 13.27
C SER A 163 17.33 -17.67 13.21
N GLU A 164 18.28 -17.23 12.39
CA GLU A 164 18.39 -15.81 12.06
C GLU A 164 17.12 -15.30 11.39
N VAL A 165 16.85 -14.01 11.61
CA VAL A 165 15.71 -13.32 10.99
C VAL A 165 15.78 -13.46 9.46
N GLY A 166 14.67 -13.81 8.85
CA GLY A 166 14.59 -13.99 7.40
C GLY A 166 15.00 -15.36 6.87
N ALA A 167 15.31 -16.32 7.73
CA ALA A 167 15.58 -17.69 7.30
C ALA A 167 14.34 -18.34 6.69
N TYR A 168 14.57 -19.23 5.72
CA TYR A 168 13.52 -19.97 5.02
C TYR A 168 13.54 -21.44 5.43
N GLY A 169 12.35 -22.00 5.64
CA GLY A 169 12.17 -23.44 5.82
C GLY A 169 12.21 -24.21 4.49
N ALA A 170 12.08 -25.53 4.57
CA ALA A 170 12.17 -26.44 3.42
C ALA A 170 11.09 -26.18 2.36
N THR A 171 9.96 -25.58 2.70
CA THR A 171 8.91 -25.21 1.75
C THR A 171 9.12 -23.88 1.05
N GLY A 172 10.23 -23.16 1.36
CA GLY A 172 10.49 -21.82 0.86
C GLY A 172 9.66 -20.72 1.53
N ARG A 173 9.00 -21.02 2.65
CA ARG A 173 8.34 -20.01 3.51
C ARG A 173 9.33 -19.47 4.53
N HIS A 174 9.15 -18.22 4.95
CA HIS A 174 9.86 -17.68 6.10
C HIS A 174 9.52 -18.46 7.37
N LEU A 175 10.54 -18.71 8.19
CA LEU A 175 10.37 -19.35 9.49
C LEU A 175 9.81 -18.33 10.48
N SER A 176 8.71 -18.66 11.10
CA SER A 176 8.06 -17.91 12.18
C SER A 176 7.33 -18.84 13.12
N VAL A 177 6.91 -18.34 14.28
CA VAL A 177 6.12 -19.14 15.23
C VAL A 177 4.81 -19.58 14.56
N GLY A 178 4.50 -20.89 14.69
CA GLY A 178 3.40 -21.54 13.99
C GLY A 178 3.85 -22.38 12.79
N TYR A 179 5.06 -22.19 12.26
CA TYR A 179 5.64 -23.11 11.26
C TYR A 179 6.59 -24.08 11.92
N VAL A 180 6.41 -25.36 11.65
CA VAL A 180 7.15 -26.42 12.34
C VAL A 180 7.84 -27.35 11.36
N ALA A 181 8.95 -27.93 11.84
CA ALA A 181 9.70 -28.94 11.09
C ALA A 181 9.21 -30.35 11.46
N VAL A 182 9.01 -31.16 10.42
CA VAL A 182 8.51 -32.53 10.49
C VAL A 182 9.22 -33.45 9.51
N ASP A 183 8.96 -34.75 9.57
CA ASP A 183 9.22 -35.67 8.46
C ASP A 183 8.03 -35.61 7.47
N PRO A 184 8.23 -35.07 6.24
CA PRO A 184 7.13 -34.93 5.27
C PRO A 184 6.57 -36.28 4.76
N SER A 185 7.26 -37.39 5.03
CA SER A 185 6.73 -38.72 4.76
C SER A 185 5.73 -39.20 5.82
N VAL A 186 5.75 -38.60 7.01
CA VAL A 186 4.83 -38.89 8.14
C VAL A 186 3.74 -37.82 8.21
N ILE A 187 4.15 -36.55 8.17
CA ILE A 187 3.23 -35.40 8.19
C ILE A 187 3.55 -34.56 6.94
N PRO A 188 2.73 -34.62 5.87
CA PRO A 188 2.98 -33.87 4.65
C PRO A 188 3.08 -32.36 4.87
N TYR A 189 3.90 -31.65 4.07
CA TYR A 189 3.96 -30.19 4.13
C TYR A 189 2.58 -29.58 3.81
N GLY A 190 2.25 -28.49 4.51
CA GLY A 190 0.96 -27.82 4.43
C GLY A 190 -0.08 -28.38 5.38
N THR A 191 0.17 -29.53 6.02
CA THR A 191 -0.75 -30.09 7.02
C THR A 191 -0.93 -29.10 8.17
N LYS A 192 -2.19 -28.85 8.53
CA LYS A 192 -2.58 -28.02 9.67
C LYS A 192 -2.57 -28.87 10.93
N LEU A 193 -1.98 -28.35 11.99
CA LEU A 193 -1.67 -29.05 13.22
C LEU A 193 -2.14 -28.23 14.42
N TYR A 194 -2.39 -28.93 15.54
CA TYR A 194 -2.38 -28.34 16.86
C TYR A 194 -1.44 -29.17 17.76
N ILE A 195 -0.53 -28.49 18.46
CA ILE A 195 0.54 -29.17 19.19
C ILE A 195 0.50 -28.79 20.65
N LYS A 196 0.49 -29.81 21.53
CA LYS A 196 0.44 -29.66 22.97
C LYS A 196 1.33 -30.71 23.65
N THR A 197 1.97 -30.33 24.75
CA THR A 197 2.70 -31.32 25.59
C THR A 197 1.74 -32.22 26.33
N GLN A 198 2.10 -33.50 26.47
CA GLN A 198 1.25 -34.47 27.13
C GLN A 198 1.02 -34.16 28.61
N ASP A 199 2.00 -33.52 29.26
CA ASP A 199 1.88 -33.10 30.67
C ASP A 199 1.12 -31.76 30.83
N GLY A 200 0.67 -31.15 29.75
CA GLY A 200 -0.03 -29.87 29.74
C GLY A 200 0.83 -28.67 30.15
N SER A 201 2.15 -28.83 30.26
CA SER A 201 3.06 -27.74 30.68
C SER A 201 3.32 -26.72 29.59
N TRP A 202 3.07 -27.06 28.32
CA TRP A 202 3.26 -26.20 27.17
C TRP A 202 2.21 -26.45 26.09
N ASP A 203 1.59 -25.38 25.63
CA ASP A 203 0.65 -25.39 24.52
C ASP A 203 1.25 -24.55 23.40
N TYR A 204 1.78 -25.19 22.34
CA TYR A 204 2.32 -24.48 21.20
C TYR A 204 1.20 -23.90 20.33
N GLY A 205 0.09 -24.63 20.27
CA GLY A 205 -1.09 -24.20 19.57
C GLY A 205 -1.13 -24.60 18.09
N TYR A 206 -1.81 -23.78 17.32
CA TYR A 206 -2.00 -23.96 15.88
C TYR A 206 -0.68 -23.85 15.12
N ALA A 207 -0.44 -24.80 14.21
CA ALA A 207 0.79 -24.85 13.44
C ALA A 207 0.54 -25.39 12.02
N ILE A 208 1.52 -25.12 11.13
CA ILE A 208 1.58 -25.69 9.77
C ILE A 208 2.92 -26.38 9.58
N ALA A 209 2.89 -27.61 9.06
CA ALA A 209 4.08 -28.35 8.66
C ALA A 209 4.74 -27.64 7.46
N ALA A 210 5.93 -27.04 7.64
CA ALA A 210 6.55 -26.18 6.62
C ALA A 210 8.06 -26.34 6.51
N ASP A 211 8.67 -27.10 7.40
CA ASP A 211 10.11 -27.31 7.44
C ASP A 211 10.47 -28.77 7.73
N THR A 212 11.74 -29.10 7.66
CA THR A 212 12.27 -30.43 8.01
C THR A 212 13.69 -30.34 8.53
N GLY A 213 14.14 -31.43 9.13
CA GLY A 213 15.51 -31.56 9.62
C GLY A 213 15.90 -33.02 9.82
N SER A 214 17.20 -33.24 10.01
CA SER A 214 17.76 -34.60 10.13
C SER A 214 17.23 -35.39 11.32
N ALA A 215 16.81 -34.72 12.41
CA ALA A 215 16.23 -35.36 13.57
C ALA A 215 14.85 -35.94 13.29
N MET A 216 14.01 -35.21 12.55
CA MET A 216 12.68 -35.65 12.09
C MET A 216 12.82 -36.77 11.06
N LEU A 217 13.62 -36.57 10.02
CA LEU A 217 13.87 -37.59 8.97
C LEU A 217 14.44 -38.92 9.50
N SER A 218 15.11 -38.91 10.65
CA SER A 218 15.61 -40.10 11.32
C SER A 218 14.62 -40.74 12.28
N GLY A 219 13.41 -40.15 12.46
CA GLY A 219 12.38 -40.61 13.39
C GLY A 219 12.71 -40.42 14.87
N ARG A 220 13.76 -39.65 15.21
CA ARG A 220 14.14 -39.37 16.60
C ARG A 220 13.22 -38.35 17.26
N ILE A 221 12.83 -37.35 16.50
CA ILE A 221 11.96 -36.25 16.89
C ILE A 221 10.76 -36.26 15.94
N LEU A 222 9.56 -36.13 16.50
CA LEU A 222 8.32 -36.07 15.75
C LEU A 222 8.15 -34.68 15.11
N VAL A 223 8.36 -33.63 15.91
CA VAL A 223 8.16 -32.24 15.50
C VAL A 223 9.19 -31.33 16.16
N ASP A 224 9.74 -30.39 15.40
CA ASP A 224 10.61 -29.33 15.91
C ASP A 224 9.92 -27.99 15.70
N GLN A 225 9.65 -27.30 16.83
CA GLN A 225 8.78 -26.13 16.88
C GLN A 225 9.62 -24.86 16.76
N TYR A 226 9.30 -23.99 15.80
CA TYR A 226 10.01 -22.73 15.66
C TYR A 226 9.67 -21.79 16.82
N MET A 227 10.69 -21.20 17.45
CA MET A 227 10.57 -20.20 18.50
C MET A 227 11.31 -18.93 18.13
N ASN A 228 10.90 -17.79 18.70
CA ASN A 228 11.49 -16.49 18.41
C ASN A 228 12.84 -16.24 19.08
N SER A 229 13.28 -17.09 20.02
CA SER A 229 14.55 -16.90 20.73
C SER A 229 15.18 -18.21 21.17
N GLU A 230 16.52 -18.19 21.29
CA GLU A 230 17.27 -19.31 21.87
C GLU A 230 16.85 -19.61 23.33
N ASP A 231 16.59 -18.57 24.11
CA ASP A 231 16.15 -18.71 25.51
C ASP A 231 14.86 -19.53 25.60
N THR A 232 13.88 -19.22 24.72
CA THR A 232 12.62 -19.98 24.65
C THR A 232 12.87 -21.42 24.21
N CYS A 233 13.75 -21.66 23.25
CA CYS A 233 14.13 -23.02 22.84
C CYS A 233 14.78 -23.80 23.99
N MET A 234 15.65 -23.16 24.74
CA MET A 234 16.32 -23.78 25.91
C MET A 234 15.32 -24.10 27.05
N GLU A 235 14.36 -23.21 27.29
CA GLU A 235 13.29 -23.42 28.26
C GLU A 235 12.38 -24.59 27.86
N TYR A 236 12.05 -24.67 26.56
CA TYR A 236 11.22 -25.74 26.02
C TYR A 236 11.96 -27.08 26.11
N GLY A 237 13.21 -27.17 25.66
CA GLY A 237 14.01 -28.39 25.69
C GLY A 237 13.42 -29.52 24.82
N VAL A 238 13.30 -30.72 25.41
CA VAL A 238 12.69 -31.93 24.80
C VAL A 238 11.49 -32.37 25.62
N ARG A 239 10.33 -32.52 24.97
CA ARG A 239 9.08 -32.86 25.64
C ARG A 239 8.31 -33.93 24.88
N GLU A 240 7.52 -34.72 25.59
CA GLU A 240 6.51 -35.59 24.98
C GLU A 240 5.34 -34.71 24.54
N VAL A 241 4.97 -34.82 23.25
CA VAL A 241 3.90 -34.02 22.64
C VAL A 241 2.87 -34.90 21.96
N ASP A 242 1.65 -34.38 21.91
CA ASP A 242 0.59 -34.85 21.04
C ASP A 242 0.44 -33.82 19.90
N VAL A 243 0.57 -34.31 18.67
CA VAL A 243 0.38 -33.55 17.43
C VAL A 243 -0.96 -33.96 16.85
N TYR A 244 -1.94 -33.10 16.98
CA TYR A 244 -3.27 -33.27 16.43
C TYR A 244 -3.24 -32.85 14.95
N ILE A 245 -3.58 -33.75 14.05
CA ILE A 245 -3.77 -33.49 12.64
C ILE A 245 -5.15 -32.91 12.44
N LEU A 246 -5.25 -31.71 11.88
CA LEU A 246 -6.52 -31.01 11.72
C LEU A 246 -7.10 -31.24 10.33
N GLU A 247 -8.43 -31.27 10.24
CA GLU A 247 -9.14 -31.23 8.96
C GLU A 247 -8.85 -29.91 8.23
N ASP A 248 -8.59 -29.98 6.91
CA ASP A 248 -8.37 -28.79 6.08
C ASP A 248 -9.71 -28.19 5.63
N LEU A 249 -10.31 -27.36 6.47
CA LEU A 249 -11.59 -26.73 6.18
C LEU A 249 -11.49 -25.55 5.19
N ASP A 250 -10.29 -25.00 4.96
CA ASP A 250 -10.12 -23.93 3.97
C ASP A 250 -10.14 -24.48 2.53
N ALA A 251 -9.85 -25.76 2.34
CA ALA A 251 -9.89 -26.39 1.02
C ALA A 251 -11.32 -26.47 0.41
N HIS A 252 -12.34 -26.17 1.20
CA HIS A 252 -13.75 -26.25 0.77
C HIS A 252 -14.36 -24.87 0.41
N THR A 253 -13.64 -23.76 0.57
CA THR A 253 -14.15 -22.42 0.29
C THR A 253 -13.88 -21.91 -1.13
N GLU A 254 -13.21 -22.69 -1.98
CA GLU A 254 -12.92 -22.29 -3.39
C GLU A 254 -13.86 -22.89 -4.43
N ILE A 255 -15.03 -23.41 -4.03
CA ILE A 255 -16.03 -23.92 -4.99
C ILE A 255 -17.40 -23.30 -4.69
N GLU A 256 -17.58 -22.02 -5.06
CA GLU A 256 -18.89 -21.46 -5.46
C GLU A 256 -18.70 -20.38 -6.53
#